data_d7daf1b93ef1365a4394dde3de9feb2e
#
_entry.id   d7daf1b93ef1365a4394dde3de9feb2e
#
_cell.length_a   1.000
_cell.length_b   1.000
_cell.length_c   1.000
_cell.angle_alpha   90.00
_cell.angle_beta   90.00
_cell.angle_gamma   90.00
#
_symmetry.space_group_name_H-M   'P 1'
#
loop_
_entity.id
_entity.type
_entity.pdbx_description
1 polymer ?
#
loop_
_entity_poly.entity_id
_entity_poly.type
_entity_poly.pdbx_seq_one_letter_code
_entity_poly.pdbx_strand_id
1 'polypeptide(L)'
;MFPPQRIVCLTEETVETLYLLGEDARIVGVSGFAVRPPQVRREKPRVSAFTSADIDGVLALAPDLVLTYSDMQADIAAQLIRRGVAVHAFNHHDLAGIFDMIRMLGAMVGAGDKAEALAREYERKLDALAPPPAGERPRVFFEEWYEPIIAGSRWVSELIEVAGGTDVFAEKARSKAGKDRIVSPQDVVAAAPDLIIGSWCGKKFVPGRVAARPGFAALPAVRSDRLYEINSTLILQPGPAALTDGLDALRQIIARCSEQRR
;
A
#
# COMPACT_ATOMS: atom_id res chain seq x y z
N MET A 1 -11.72 22.62 16.82
CA MET A 1 -11.74 23.71 15.81
C MET A 1 -11.84 23.05 14.44
N PHE A 2 -12.55 23.63 13.48
CA PHE A 2 -12.62 23.09 12.12
C PHE A 2 -12.09 24.14 11.13
N PRO A 3 -11.27 23.78 10.16
CA PRO A 3 -10.65 22.44 9.97
C PRO A 3 -9.59 22.15 11.04
N PRO A 4 -9.25 20.85 11.26
CA PRO A 4 -8.25 20.44 12.26
C PRO A 4 -6.89 21.07 11.97
N GLN A 5 -6.19 21.50 13.02
CA GLN A 5 -4.92 22.21 12.94
C GLN A 5 -3.73 21.39 13.44
N ARG A 6 -3.98 20.34 14.23
CA ARG A 6 -2.96 19.51 14.87
C ARG A 6 -3.28 18.04 14.62
N ILE A 7 -2.76 17.52 13.53
CA ILE A 7 -3.08 16.16 13.05
C ILE A 7 -1.92 15.21 13.36
N VAL A 8 -2.23 14.09 13.99
CA VAL A 8 -1.31 12.94 14.09
C VAL A 8 -1.73 11.89 13.08
N CYS A 9 -0.80 11.46 12.21
CA CYS A 9 -1.01 10.43 11.19
C CYS A 9 -0.32 9.14 11.63
N LEU A 10 -1.07 8.12 11.99
CA LEU A 10 -0.54 6.84 12.43
C LEU A 10 -0.23 5.88 11.27
N THR A 11 -0.42 6.35 10.02
CA THR A 11 -0.11 5.63 8.78
C THR A 11 0.46 6.57 7.73
N GLU A 12 1.10 6.00 6.72
CA GLU A 12 1.95 6.72 5.77
C GLU A 12 1.15 7.43 4.67
N GLU A 13 0.07 6.80 4.18
CA GLU A 13 -0.75 7.30 3.07
C GLU A 13 -1.39 8.65 3.37
N THR A 14 -1.80 8.84 4.63
CA THR A 14 -2.37 10.13 5.07
C THR A 14 -1.31 11.21 5.19
N VAL A 15 -0.09 10.85 5.58
CA VAL A 15 1.06 11.77 5.61
C VAL A 15 1.37 12.26 4.20
N GLU A 16 1.60 11.35 3.26
CA GLU A 16 1.94 11.71 1.87
C GLU A 16 0.83 12.56 1.24
N THR A 17 -0.42 12.20 1.46
CA THR A 17 -1.57 12.95 0.95
C THR A 17 -1.59 14.38 1.48
N LEU A 18 -1.39 14.61 2.79
CA LEU A 18 -1.36 15.96 3.35
C LEU A 18 -0.20 16.81 2.80
N TYR A 19 0.97 16.21 2.57
CA TYR A 19 2.08 16.92 1.90
C TYR A 19 1.72 17.30 0.47
N LEU A 20 1.11 16.41 -0.29
CA LEU A 20 0.67 16.70 -1.67
C LEU A 20 -0.41 17.78 -1.76
N LEU A 21 -1.25 17.88 -0.74
CA LEU A 21 -2.26 18.94 -0.62
C LEU A 21 -1.68 20.29 -0.13
N GLY A 22 -0.43 20.31 0.35
CA GLY A 22 0.20 21.50 0.96
C GLY A 22 -0.33 21.79 2.36
N GLU A 23 -0.77 20.77 3.09
CA GLU A 23 -1.34 20.84 4.43
C GLU A 23 -0.42 20.18 5.48
N ASP A 24 0.84 19.95 5.15
CA ASP A 24 1.88 19.32 5.97
C ASP A 24 2.18 20.10 7.26
N ALA A 25 1.96 21.41 7.28
CA ALA A 25 2.11 22.24 8.49
C ALA A 25 1.17 21.79 9.63
N ARG A 26 0.03 21.16 9.32
CA ARG A 26 -0.91 20.62 10.30
C ARG A 26 -0.44 19.32 10.96
N ILE A 27 0.52 18.61 10.34
CA ILE A 27 1.03 17.34 10.86
C ILE A 27 1.94 17.61 12.06
N VAL A 28 1.54 17.14 13.24
CA VAL A 28 2.29 17.28 14.48
C VAL A 28 2.95 15.99 14.95
N GLY A 29 2.59 14.83 14.38
CA GLY A 29 3.19 13.53 14.67
C GLY A 29 2.87 12.51 13.60
N VAL A 30 3.76 11.53 13.40
CA VAL A 30 3.65 10.53 12.32
C VAL A 30 4.02 9.13 12.78
N SER A 31 3.62 8.12 11.98
CA SER A 31 4.15 6.77 12.06
C SER A 31 5.67 6.74 11.85
N GLY A 32 6.37 5.86 12.56
CA GLY A 32 7.79 5.61 12.35
C GLY A 32 8.14 5.08 10.97
N PHE A 33 7.14 4.58 10.23
CA PHE A 33 7.28 4.09 8.86
C PHE A 33 7.02 5.17 7.81
N ALA A 34 6.54 6.36 8.18
CA ALA A 34 6.37 7.47 7.25
C ALA A 34 7.73 7.93 6.72
N VAL A 35 7.96 7.69 5.42
CA VAL A 35 9.21 8.00 4.71
C VAL A 35 8.97 8.86 3.47
N ARG A 36 7.72 9.11 3.15
CA ARG A 36 7.31 9.91 2.00
C ARG A 36 6.46 11.11 2.44
N PRO A 37 6.82 12.32 1.95
CA PRO A 37 8.06 12.62 1.24
C PRO A 37 9.29 12.52 2.17
N PRO A 38 10.54 12.42 1.65
CA PRO A 38 11.73 12.12 2.48
C PRO A 38 11.99 13.07 3.64
N GLN A 39 11.58 14.34 3.54
CA GLN A 39 11.74 15.36 4.59
C GLN A 39 10.94 15.04 5.85
N VAL A 40 9.85 14.29 5.78
CA VAL A 40 9.00 13.94 6.94
C VAL A 40 9.81 13.34 8.09
N ARG A 41 10.85 12.55 7.76
CA ARG A 41 11.72 11.89 8.76
C ARG A 41 12.48 12.87 9.65
N ARG A 42 12.75 14.07 9.18
CA ARG A 42 13.48 15.13 9.88
C ARG A 42 12.55 16.15 10.53
N GLU A 43 11.36 16.35 9.94
CA GLU A 43 10.45 17.43 10.30
C GLU A 43 9.41 17.02 11.34
N LYS A 44 9.06 15.73 11.39
CA LYS A 44 7.93 15.27 12.20
C LYS A 44 8.35 14.24 13.25
N PRO A 45 7.91 14.40 14.53
CA PRO A 45 8.15 13.40 15.57
C PRO A 45 7.41 12.09 15.26
N ARG A 46 8.07 10.98 15.61
CA ARG A 46 7.52 9.63 15.42
C ARG A 46 6.87 9.17 16.71
N VAL A 47 5.59 8.80 16.65
CA VAL A 47 4.78 8.44 17.82
C VAL A 47 4.14 7.05 17.71
N SER A 48 4.36 6.33 16.61
CA SER A 48 3.83 4.97 16.45
C SER A 48 4.71 4.10 15.55
N ALA A 49 4.54 2.79 15.69
CA ALA A 49 4.74 1.81 14.63
C ALA A 49 3.37 1.46 14.04
N PHE A 50 3.30 0.52 13.08
CA PHE A 50 2.03 0.24 12.40
C PHE A 50 0.96 -0.36 13.35
N THR A 51 1.35 -1.31 14.22
CA THR A 51 0.44 -2.01 15.15
C THR A 51 0.57 -1.57 16.60
N SER A 52 1.37 -0.54 16.88
CA SER A 52 1.57 0.00 18.22
C SER A 52 1.76 1.51 18.18
N ALA A 53 1.32 2.21 19.22
CA ALA A 53 1.49 3.64 19.36
C ALA A 53 1.90 3.99 20.79
N ASP A 54 2.74 5.01 20.91
CA ASP A 54 2.99 5.69 22.19
C ASP A 54 1.83 6.65 22.46
N ILE A 55 0.81 6.16 23.15
CA ILE A 55 -0.41 6.92 23.43
C ILE A 55 -0.11 8.22 24.17
N ASP A 56 0.76 8.19 25.18
CA ASP A 56 1.10 9.39 25.96
C ASP A 56 1.92 10.37 25.10
N GLY A 57 2.81 9.88 24.25
CA GLY A 57 3.52 10.68 23.23
C GLY A 57 2.57 11.33 22.23
N VAL A 58 1.54 10.61 21.76
CA VAL A 58 0.49 11.19 20.91
C VAL A 58 -0.25 12.30 21.65
N LEU A 59 -0.66 12.07 22.91
CA LEU A 59 -1.40 13.04 23.71
C LEU A 59 -0.57 14.29 24.02
N ALA A 60 0.74 14.13 24.25
CA ALA A 60 1.68 15.24 24.50
C ALA A 60 1.76 16.22 23.32
N LEU A 61 1.47 15.74 22.10
CA LEU A 61 1.37 16.58 20.90
C LEU A 61 0.07 17.39 20.84
N ALA A 62 -0.87 17.20 21.80
CA ALA A 62 -2.18 17.87 21.84
C ALA A 62 -2.89 17.88 20.48
N PRO A 63 -3.12 16.71 19.84
CA PRO A 63 -3.79 16.65 18.55
C PRO A 63 -5.27 17.01 18.68
N ASP A 64 -5.81 17.67 17.66
CA ASP A 64 -7.26 17.85 17.50
C ASP A 64 -7.87 16.80 16.55
N LEU A 65 -7.02 16.03 15.85
CA LEU A 65 -7.42 14.88 15.05
C LEU A 65 -6.28 13.85 15.00
N VAL A 66 -6.63 12.57 15.14
CA VAL A 66 -5.74 11.45 14.85
C VAL A 66 -6.30 10.63 13.69
N LEU A 67 -5.46 10.36 12.68
CA LEU A 67 -5.79 9.52 11.53
C LEU A 67 -5.20 8.14 11.73
N THR A 68 -6.03 7.11 11.58
CA THR A 68 -5.67 5.69 11.70
C THR A 68 -6.12 4.91 10.47
N TYR A 69 -5.70 3.64 10.35
CA TYR A 69 -6.07 2.77 9.24
C TYR A 69 -6.44 1.37 9.72
N SER A 70 -7.55 0.86 9.18
CA SER A 70 -8.07 -0.50 9.31
C SER A 70 -8.32 -1.01 10.74
N ASP A 71 -8.77 -2.25 10.82
CA ASP A 71 -8.99 -3.00 12.06
C ASP A 71 -7.69 -3.27 12.84
N MET A 72 -6.55 -3.25 12.15
CA MET A 72 -5.23 -3.45 12.78
C MET A 72 -4.87 -2.35 13.79
N GLN A 73 -5.47 -1.17 13.67
CA GLN A 73 -5.30 -0.04 14.61
C GLN A 73 -6.53 0.23 15.47
N ALA A 74 -7.53 -0.67 15.48
CA ALA A 74 -8.78 -0.48 16.22
C ALA A 74 -8.55 -0.27 17.72
N ASP A 75 -7.65 -1.02 18.35
CA ASP A 75 -7.35 -0.87 19.77
C ASP A 75 -6.64 0.46 20.10
N ILE A 76 -5.78 0.93 19.20
CA ILE A 76 -5.12 2.25 19.31
C ILE A 76 -6.19 3.34 19.22
N ALA A 77 -7.08 3.26 18.22
CA ALA A 77 -8.18 4.21 18.06
C ALA A 77 -9.09 4.23 19.30
N ALA A 78 -9.47 3.07 19.85
CA ALA A 78 -10.28 2.96 21.03
C ALA A 78 -9.61 3.61 22.27
N GLN A 79 -8.30 3.42 22.45
CA GLN A 79 -7.55 4.06 23.54
C GLN A 79 -7.55 5.59 23.41
N LEU A 80 -7.31 6.12 22.21
CA LEU A 80 -7.30 7.56 21.95
C LEU A 80 -8.69 8.19 22.16
N ILE A 81 -9.75 7.53 21.71
CA ILE A 81 -11.14 7.97 21.91
C ILE A 81 -11.47 8.04 23.42
N ARG A 82 -11.08 7.03 24.22
CA ARG A 82 -11.28 7.03 25.68
C ARG A 82 -10.52 8.18 26.37
N ARG A 83 -9.46 8.70 25.77
CA ARG A 83 -8.69 9.86 26.24
C ARG A 83 -9.20 11.19 25.68
N GLY A 84 -10.37 11.19 24.99
CA GLY A 84 -11.04 12.40 24.50
C GLY A 84 -10.48 12.94 23.17
N VAL A 85 -9.68 12.18 22.45
CA VAL A 85 -9.13 12.58 21.15
C VAL A 85 -10.11 12.23 20.02
N ALA A 86 -10.33 13.14 19.08
CA ALA A 86 -11.06 12.82 17.84
C ALA A 86 -10.20 11.92 16.96
N VAL A 87 -10.79 10.81 16.52
CA VAL A 87 -10.10 9.83 15.66
C VAL A 87 -10.93 9.58 14.40
N HIS A 88 -10.26 9.58 13.25
CA HIS A 88 -10.85 9.07 12.01
C HIS A 88 -10.04 7.86 11.54
N ALA A 89 -10.72 6.74 11.33
CA ALA A 89 -10.12 5.51 10.83
C ALA A 89 -10.50 5.32 9.34
N PHE A 90 -9.53 5.41 8.45
CA PHE A 90 -9.70 4.97 7.07
C PHE A 90 -9.71 3.44 7.02
N ASN A 91 -10.53 2.86 6.15
CA ASN A 91 -10.66 1.40 6.02
C ASN A 91 -10.93 1.00 4.57
N HIS A 92 -10.20 1.62 3.65
CA HIS A 92 -10.28 1.36 2.22
C HIS A 92 -9.32 0.23 1.83
N HIS A 93 -9.67 -0.55 0.80
CA HIS A 93 -8.91 -1.74 0.43
C HIS A 93 -8.72 -1.89 -1.09
N ASP A 94 -9.21 -0.96 -1.89
CA ASP A 94 -9.16 -0.97 -3.36
C ASP A 94 -8.80 0.42 -3.91
N LEU A 95 -8.62 0.52 -5.22
CA LEU A 95 -8.21 1.78 -5.87
C LEU A 95 -9.26 2.87 -5.70
N ALA A 96 -10.55 2.52 -5.81
CA ALA A 96 -11.63 3.48 -5.61
C ALA A 96 -11.57 4.09 -4.20
N GLY A 97 -11.33 3.27 -3.18
CA GLY A 97 -11.19 3.71 -1.81
C GLY A 97 -9.95 4.59 -1.57
N ILE A 98 -8.88 4.42 -2.34
CA ILE A 98 -7.72 5.34 -2.27
C ILE A 98 -8.14 6.75 -2.75
N PHE A 99 -8.89 6.84 -3.85
CA PHE A 99 -9.39 8.14 -4.33
C PHE A 99 -10.35 8.78 -3.35
N ASP A 100 -11.24 7.97 -2.75
CA ASP A 100 -12.18 8.44 -1.73
C ASP A 100 -11.44 8.95 -0.47
N MET A 101 -10.37 8.26 -0.04
CA MET A 101 -9.51 8.70 1.05
C MET A 101 -8.88 10.07 0.76
N ILE A 102 -8.33 10.27 -0.44
CA ILE A 102 -7.73 11.56 -0.85
C ILE A 102 -8.78 12.67 -0.79
N ARG A 103 -9.97 12.45 -1.35
CA ARG A 103 -11.08 13.41 -1.35
C ARG A 103 -11.56 13.73 0.05
N MET A 104 -11.80 12.69 0.86
CA MET A 104 -12.28 12.84 2.23
C MET A 104 -11.27 13.58 3.09
N LEU A 105 -9.99 13.21 3.03
CA LEU A 105 -8.93 13.88 3.80
C LEU A 105 -8.81 15.35 3.38
N GLY A 106 -8.86 15.65 2.08
CA GLY A 106 -8.88 17.02 1.59
C GLY A 106 -10.06 17.84 2.12
N ALA A 107 -11.26 17.26 2.14
CA ALA A 107 -12.44 17.91 2.72
C ALA A 107 -12.28 18.18 4.22
N MET A 108 -11.71 17.23 4.96
CA MET A 108 -11.46 17.37 6.42
C MET A 108 -10.51 18.53 6.73
N VAL A 109 -9.53 18.81 5.90
CA VAL A 109 -8.53 19.87 6.12
C VAL A 109 -8.86 21.18 5.39
N GLY A 110 -10.00 21.26 4.70
CA GLY A 110 -10.41 22.44 3.95
C GLY A 110 -9.70 22.61 2.60
N ALA A 111 -9.09 21.54 2.07
CA ALA A 111 -8.38 21.49 0.79
C ALA A 111 -9.13 20.67 -0.28
N GLY A 112 -10.47 20.69 -0.27
CA GLY A 112 -11.32 19.83 -1.12
C GLY A 112 -11.04 19.96 -2.61
N ASP A 113 -10.89 21.18 -3.13
CA ASP A 113 -10.62 21.41 -4.57
C ASP A 113 -9.26 20.83 -4.99
N LYS A 114 -8.23 20.97 -4.14
CA LYS A 114 -6.90 20.39 -4.41
C LYS A 114 -6.96 18.86 -4.40
N ALA A 115 -7.70 18.28 -3.44
CA ALA A 115 -7.85 16.84 -3.31
C ALA A 115 -8.62 16.25 -4.49
N GLU A 116 -9.67 16.92 -4.95
CA GLU A 116 -10.42 16.51 -6.15
C GLU A 116 -9.53 16.58 -7.40
N ALA A 117 -8.75 17.66 -7.55
CA ALA A 117 -7.81 17.79 -8.68
C ALA A 117 -6.75 16.67 -8.67
N LEU A 118 -6.18 16.35 -7.49
CA LEU A 118 -5.21 15.28 -7.30
C LEU A 118 -5.81 13.90 -7.61
N ALA A 119 -6.99 13.61 -7.08
CA ALA A 119 -7.66 12.34 -7.32
C ALA A 119 -7.97 12.14 -8.82
N ARG A 120 -8.52 13.16 -9.48
CA ARG A 120 -8.78 13.13 -10.93
C ARG A 120 -7.52 13.00 -11.79
N GLU A 121 -6.41 13.57 -11.36
CA GLU A 121 -5.13 13.38 -12.05
C GLU A 121 -4.72 11.91 -12.04
N TYR A 122 -4.80 11.25 -10.88
CA TYR A 122 -4.47 9.83 -10.75
C TYR A 122 -5.47 8.92 -11.47
N GLU A 123 -6.77 9.19 -11.38
CA GLU A 123 -7.81 8.47 -12.14
C GLU A 123 -7.50 8.52 -13.64
N ARG A 124 -7.26 9.71 -14.20
CA ARG A 124 -6.90 9.87 -15.62
C ARG A 124 -5.61 9.13 -15.98
N LYS A 125 -4.61 9.12 -15.09
CA LYS A 125 -3.36 8.37 -15.31
C LYS A 125 -3.66 6.87 -15.44
N LEU A 126 -4.51 6.31 -14.58
CA LEU A 126 -4.89 4.90 -14.63
C LEU A 126 -5.73 4.60 -15.90
N ASP A 127 -6.71 5.42 -16.20
CA ASP A 127 -7.60 5.25 -17.37
C ASP A 127 -6.85 5.32 -18.71
N ALA A 128 -5.77 6.10 -18.76
CA ALA A 128 -4.92 6.20 -19.96
C ALA A 128 -4.07 4.94 -20.22
N LEU A 129 -4.00 4.03 -19.24
CA LEU A 129 -3.28 2.78 -19.39
C LEU A 129 -4.18 1.73 -20.04
N ALA A 130 -3.86 1.36 -21.27
CA ALA A 130 -4.54 0.29 -22.00
C ALA A 130 -3.77 -1.03 -21.80
N PRO A 131 -4.20 -1.91 -20.90
CA PRO A 131 -3.52 -3.18 -20.71
C PRO A 131 -3.73 -4.09 -21.94
N PRO A 132 -2.76 -4.97 -22.28
CA PRO A 132 -2.91 -5.92 -23.38
C PRO A 132 -4.09 -6.87 -23.13
N PRO A 133 -4.59 -7.57 -24.18
CA PRO A 133 -5.62 -8.59 -24.03
C PRO A 133 -5.28 -9.62 -22.94
N ALA A 134 -6.28 -10.13 -22.23
CA ALA A 134 -6.08 -10.98 -21.05
C ALA A 134 -5.20 -12.22 -21.32
N GLY A 135 -5.33 -12.87 -22.50
CA GLY A 135 -4.53 -14.06 -22.88
C GLY A 135 -3.04 -13.79 -23.11
N GLU A 136 -2.64 -12.53 -23.28
CA GLU A 136 -1.25 -12.12 -23.52
C GLU A 136 -0.54 -11.62 -22.26
N ARG A 137 -1.28 -11.47 -21.15
CA ARG A 137 -0.76 -10.90 -19.91
C ARG A 137 0.09 -11.90 -19.14
N PRO A 138 1.27 -11.50 -18.62
CA PRO A 138 2.04 -12.35 -17.73
C PRO A 138 1.25 -12.67 -16.44
N ARG A 139 1.39 -13.90 -15.97
CA ARG A 139 0.82 -14.37 -14.69
C ARG A 139 1.72 -13.93 -13.56
N VAL A 140 1.21 -13.08 -12.68
CA VAL A 140 1.96 -12.44 -11.58
C VAL A 140 1.56 -13.07 -10.27
N PHE A 141 2.54 -13.53 -9.51
CA PHE A 141 2.36 -13.76 -8.08
C PHE A 141 2.98 -12.58 -7.31
N PHE A 142 2.14 -11.84 -6.57
CA PHE A 142 2.61 -10.82 -5.66
C PHE A 142 2.62 -11.36 -4.23
N GLU A 143 3.79 -11.31 -3.57
CA GLU A 143 4.02 -11.80 -2.23
C GLU A 143 4.21 -10.64 -1.26
N GLU A 144 3.18 -10.38 -0.43
CA GLU A 144 3.18 -9.30 0.56
C GLU A 144 3.95 -9.66 1.83
N TRP A 145 4.01 -10.97 2.15
CA TRP A 145 4.74 -11.50 3.28
C TRP A 145 5.18 -12.94 3.03
N TYR A 146 6.26 -13.36 3.68
CA TYR A 146 6.95 -14.61 3.35
C TYR A 146 6.65 -15.80 4.27
N GLU A 147 6.18 -15.58 5.51
CA GLU A 147 5.91 -16.64 6.49
C GLU A 147 4.87 -16.18 7.54
N PRO A 148 3.60 -16.66 7.42
CA PRO A 148 3.10 -17.46 6.29
C PRO A 148 3.16 -16.67 4.97
N ILE A 149 3.11 -17.37 3.83
CA ILE A 149 3.06 -16.70 2.52
C ILE A 149 1.71 -16.00 2.39
N ILE A 150 1.72 -14.67 2.22
CA ILE A 150 0.51 -13.86 2.06
C ILE A 150 0.53 -13.26 0.66
N ALA A 151 -0.52 -13.51 -0.11
CA ALA A 151 -0.74 -12.91 -1.42
C ALA A 151 -1.09 -11.42 -1.30
N GLY A 152 -0.97 -10.68 -2.40
CA GLY A 152 -1.17 -9.24 -2.45
C GLY A 152 -2.55 -8.77 -1.98
N SER A 153 -2.61 -7.54 -1.49
CA SER A 153 -3.84 -6.83 -1.14
C SER A 153 -4.64 -6.48 -2.39
N ARG A 154 -5.92 -6.15 -2.23
CA ARG A 154 -6.83 -5.88 -3.36
C ARG A 154 -6.35 -4.74 -4.26
N TRP A 155 -5.93 -3.60 -3.70
CA TRP A 155 -5.39 -2.50 -4.51
C TRP A 155 -4.14 -2.90 -5.29
N VAL A 156 -3.28 -3.80 -4.75
CA VAL A 156 -2.11 -4.32 -5.46
C VAL A 156 -2.54 -5.21 -6.61
N SER A 157 -3.51 -6.09 -6.40
CA SER A 157 -4.09 -6.95 -7.44
C SER A 157 -4.71 -6.11 -8.57
N GLU A 158 -5.47 -5.07 -8.24
CA GLU A 158 -6.03 -4.12 -9.21
C GLU A 158 -4.93 -3.36 -9.97
N LEU A 159 -3.84 -2.94 -9.29
CA LEU A 159 -2.69 -2.30 -9.94
C LEU A 159 -1.94 -3.24 -10.88
N ILE A 160 -1.83 -4.53 -10.56
CA ILE A 160 -1.25 -5.55 -11.46
C ILE A 160 -2.05 -5.63 -12.76
N GLU A 161 -3.37 -5.64 -12.68
CA GLU A 161 -4.24 -5.66 -13.87
C GLU A 161 -4.07 -4.37 -14.71
N VAL A 162 -4.06 -3.20 -14.06
CA VAL A 162 -3.79 -1.91 -14.71
C VAL A 162 -2.41 -1.88 -15.35
N ALA A 163 -1.41 -2.48 -14.71
CA ALA A 163 -0.04 -2.57 -15.22
C ALA A 163 0.13 -3.57 -16.38
N GLY A 164 -0.92 -4.34 -16.73
CA GLY A 164 -0.92 -5.29 -17.83
C GLY A 164 -0.52 -6.72 -17.45
N GLY A 165 -0.52 -7.07 -16.16
CA GLY A 165 -0.37 -8.43 -15.66
C GLY A 165 -1.72 -9.10 -15.39
N THR A 166 -1.68 -10.35 -14.93
CA THR A 166 -2.81 -11.05 -14.32
C THR A 166 -2.39 -11.60 -12.98
N ASP A 167 -3.01 -11.11 -11.90
CA ASP A 167 -2.75 -11.62 -10.56
C ASP A 167 -3.28 -13.05 -10.42
N VAL A 168 -2.39 -14.00 -10.11
CA VAL A 168 -2.77 -15.42 -9.97
C VAL A 168 -3.61 -15.70 -8.74
N PHE A 169 -3.70 -14.77 -7.80
CA PHE A 169 -4.49 -14.87 -6.58
C PHE A 169 -5.52 -13.72 -6.44
N ALA A 170 -6.02 -13.16 -7.54
CA ALA A 170 -6.99 -12.07 -7.53
C ALA A 170 -8.24 -12.37 -6.67
N GLU A 171 -8.71 -13.63 -6.62
CA GLU A 171 -9.82 -14.02 -5.74
C GLU A 171 -9.45 -13.92 -4.25
N LYS A 172 -8.23 -14.30 -3.87
CA LYS A 172 -7.73 -14.14 -2.50
C LYS A 172 -7.59 -12.67 -2.12
N ALA A 173 -7.15 -11.84 -3.06
CA ALA A 173 -6.96 -10.41 -2.87
C ALA A 173 -8.25 -9.66 -2.49
N ARG A 174 -9.44 -10.21 -2.79
CA ARG A 174 -10.72 -9.66 -2.35
C ARG A 174 -10.93 -9.68 -0.84
N SER A 175 -10.20 -10.55 -0.14
CA SER A 175 -10.25 -10.63 1.32
C SER A 175 -9.48 -9.48 1.96
N LYS A 176 -10.10 -8.78 2.92
CA LYS A 176 -9.51 -7.63 3.59
C LYS A 176 -8.37 -8.01 4.52
N ALA A 177 -8.56 -9.07 5.32
CA ALA A 177 -7.58 -9.50 6.30
C ALA A 177 -6.44 -10.31 5.67
N GLY A 178 -5.20 -10.03 6.06
CA GLY A 178 -4.02 -10.75 5.57
C GLY A 178 -4.08 -12.26 5.80
N LYS A 179 -4.64 -12.70 6.95
CA LYS A 179 -4.83 -14.12 7.29
C LYS A 179 -5.67 -14.89 6.25
N ASP A 180 -6.62 -14.22 5.59
CA ASP A 180 -7.51 -14.82 4.61
C ASP A 180 -6.88 -14.85 3.20
N ARG A 181 -5.72 -14.18 3.04
CA ARG A 181 -4.90 -14.16 1.81
C ARG A 181 -3.70 -15.11 1.89
N ILE A 182 -3.62 -15.93 2.95
CA ILE A 182 -2.57 -16.95 3.08
C ILE A 182 -2.73 -17.98 1.96
N VAL A 183 -1.61 -18.33 1.34
CA VAL A 183 -1.48 -19.36 0.32
C VAL A 183 -0.39 -20.35 0.69
N SER A 184 -0.57 -21.61 0.32
CA SER A 184 0.46 -22.63 0.51
C SER A 184 1.49 -22.60 -0.64
N PRO A 185 2.70 -23.16 -0.43
CA PRO A 185 3.63 -23.35 -1.53
C PRO A 185 3.02 -24.14 -2.70
N GLN A 186 2.15 -25.10 -2.41
CA GLN A 186 1.46 -25.93 -3.42
C GLN A 186 0.48 -25.10 -4.26
N ASP A 187 -0.23 -24.13 -3.64
CA ASP A 187 -1.11 -23.21 -4.36
C ASP A 187 -0.32 -22.37 -5.36
N VAL A 188 0.86 -21.87 -4.96
CA VAL A 188 1.73 -21.10 -5.85
C VAL A 188 2.28 -21.94 -6.99
N VAL A 189 2.66 -23.20 -6.69
CA VAL A 189 3.11 -24.16 -7.73
C VAL A 189 1.99 -24.46 -8.74
N ALA A 190 0.78 -24.69 -8.28
CA ALA A 190 -0.38 -24.94 -9.13
C ALA A 190 -0.75 -23.70 -9.97
N ALA A 191 -0.58 -22.50 -9.41
CA ALA A 191 -0.80 -21.25 -10.12
C ALA A 191 0.25 -20.96 -11.19
N ALA A 192 1.44 -21.59 -11.16
CA ALA A 192 2.51 -21.47 -12.14
C ALA A 192 2.75 -20.03 -12.65
N PRO A 193 3.14 -19.08 -11.80
CA PRO A 193 3.35 -17.69 -12.19
C PRO A 193 4.54 -17.55 -13.15
N ASP A 194 4.43 -16.60 -14.09
CA ASP A 194 5.51 -16.21 -15.00
C ASP A 194 6.57 -15.34 -14.33
N LEU A 195 6.15 -14.59 -13.30
CA LEU A 195 7.02 -13.76 -12.45
C LEU A 195 6.48 -13.70 -11.03
N ILE A 196 7.39 -13.49 -10.09
CA ILE A 196 7.08 -13.28 -8.66
C ILE A 196 7.59 -11.91 -8.27
N ILE A 197 6.74 -11.11 -7.64
CA ILE A 197 7.09 -9.81 -7.08
C ILE A 197 6.93 -9.88 -5.59
N GLY A 198 8.01 -9.69 -4.84
CA GLY A 198 7.97 -9.63 -3.38
C GLY A 198 7.98 -8.19 -2.89
N SER A 199 7.16 -7.92 -1.89
CA SER A 199 7.14 -6.64 -1.18
C SER A 199 6.89 -6.92 0.31
N TRP A 200 7.95 -7.32 1.01
CA TRP A 200 7.83 -7.68 2.43
C TRP A 200 7.86 -6.44 3.30
N CYS A 201 6.80 -6.23 4.07
CA CYS A 201 6.64 -5.04 4.90
C CYS A 201 7.83 -4.87 5.87
N GLY A 202 8.60 -3.79 5.66
CA GLY A 202 9.77 -3.47 6.49
C GLY A 202 10.95 -4.44 6.37
N LYS A 203 10.93 -5.40 5.44
CA LYS A 203 12.02 -6.37 5.22
C LYS A 203 12.41 -6.43 3.75
N LYS A 204 13.69 -6.70 3.51
CA LYS A 204 14.21 -6.91 2.16
C LYS A 204 13.72 -8.25 1.60
N PHE A 205 13.26 -8.24 0.37
CA PHE A 205 12.95 -9.45 -0.39
C PHE A 205 14.23 -10.23 -0.71
N VAL A 206 14.19 -11.54 -0.55
CA VAL A 206 15.35 -12.42 -0.80
C VAL A 206 14.97 -13.47 -1.85
N PRO A 207 15.28 -13.24 -3.14
CA PRO A 207 14.91 -14.14 -4.25
C PRO A 207 15.34 -15.58 -4.02
N GLY A 208 16.56 -15.82 -3.54
CA GLY A 208 17.08 -17.16 -3.26
C GLY A 208 16.27 -17.92 -2.20
N ARG A 209 15.71 -17.21 -1.20
CA ARG A 209 14.85 -17.83 -0.18
C ARG A 209 13.51 -18.27 -0.79
N VAL A 210 12.98 -17.50 -1.72
CA VAL A 210 11.74 -17.84 -2.43
C VAL A 210 11.97 -19.02 -3.38
N ALA A 211 13.02 -18.98 -4.18
CA ALA A 211 13.37 -20.03 -5.12
C ALA A 211 13.66 -21.38 -4.44
N ALA A 212 14.17 -21.37 -3.20
CA ALA A 212 14.48 -22.58 -2.43
C ALA A 212 13.25 -23.28 -1.81
N ARG A 213 12.05 -22.70 -1.93
CA ARG A 213 10.83 -23.33 -1.41
C ARG A 213 10.47 -24.62 -2.15
N PRO A 214 9.86 -25.60 -1.47
CA PRO A 214 9.46 -26.87 -2.09
C PRO A 214 8.61 -26.66 -3.36
N GLY A 215 9.05 -27.22 -4.49
CA GLY A 215 8.37 -27.15 -5.78
C GLY A 215 8.65 -25.87 -6.60
N PHE A 216 9.24 -24.80 -6.02
CA PHE A 216 9.42 -23.54 -6.72
C PHE A 216 10.48 -23.58 -7.83
N ALA A 217 11.46 -24.49 -7.77
CA ALA A 217 12.47 -24.68 -8.80
C ALA A 217 11.87 -24.98 -10.19
N ALA A 218 10.65 -25.55 -10.24
CA ALA A 218 9.95 -25.86 -11.49
C ALA A 218 9.13 -24.68 -12.04
N LEU A 219 8.91 -23.62 -11.25
CA LEU A 219 8.10 -22.47 -11.65
C LEU A 219 8.71 -21.72 -12.84
N PRO A 220 7.91 -21.27 -13.80
CA PRO A 220 8.38 -20.40 -14.90
C PRO A 220 9.14 -19.18 -14.39
N ALA A 221 8.64 -18.54 -13.34
CA ALA A 221 9.27 -17.38 -12.69
C ALA A 221 10.69 -17.68 -12.20
N VAL A 222 10.91 -18.83 -11.54
CA VAL A 222 12.22 -19.21 -10.97
C VAL A 222 13.18 -19.65 -12.07
N ARG A 223 12.70 -20.46 -13.03
CA ARG A 223 13.53 -20.94 -14.16
C ARG A 223 14.02 -19.82 -15.08
N SER A 224 13.28 -18.71 -15.13
CA SER A 224 13.61 -17.54 -15.95
C SER A 224 14.22 -16.38 -15.14
N ASP A 225 14.57 -16.61 -13.87
CA ASP A 225 15.12 -15.60 -12.94
C ASP A 225 14.26 -14.32 -12.85
N ARG A 226 12.91 -14.49 -12.83
CA ARG A 226 11.93 -13.40 -12.79
C ARG A 226 11.37 -13.20 -11.39
N LEU A 227 12.27 -12.97 -10.45
CA LEU A 227 11.99 -12.70 -9.03
C LEU A 227 12.40 -11.28 -8.71
N TYR A 228 11.43 -10.40 -8.50
CA TYR A 228 11.64 -8.96 -8.35
C TYR A 228 11.21 -8.45 -6.98
N GLU A 229 11.78 -7.34 -6.56
CA GLU A 229 11.37 -6.61 -5.37
C GLU A 229 10.75 -5.27 -5.76
N ILE A 230 9.62 -4.94 -5.12
CA ILE A 230 9.12 -3.56 -5.03
C ILE A 230 9.16 -3.17 -3.56
N ASN A 231 9.79 -2.05 -3.23
CA ASN A 231 9.86 -1.60 -1.85
C ASN A 231 8.44 -1.38 -1.28
N SER A 232 8.21 -1.88 -0.08
CA SER A 232 6.88 -1.80 0.57
C SER A 232 6.37 -0.38 0.73
N THR A 233 7.25 0.60 0.88
CA THR A 233 6.88 2.03 0.97
C THR A 233 6.29 2.60 -0.32
N LEU A 234 6.42 1.89 -1.44
CA LEU A 234 5.89 2.34 -2.73
C LEU A 234 4.53 1.72 -3.06
N ILE A 235 4.20 0.53 -2.49
CA ILE A 235 3.06 -0.23 -2.97
C ILE A 235 2.15 -0.82 -1.89
N LEU A 236 2.67 -1.06 -0.67
CA LEU A 236 1.87 -1.66 0.40
C LEU A 236 1.08 -0.64 1.23
N GLN A 237 1.19 0.64 0.89
CA GLN A 237 0.39 1.69 1.50
C GLN A 237 -0.69 2.11 0.52
N PRO A 238 -1.98 1.96 0.86
CA PRO A 238 -3.08 2.28 -0.04
C PRO A 238 -3.27 3.81 -0.15
N GLY A 239 -2.37 4.44 -0.91
CA GLY A 239 -2.29 5.88 -1.06
C GLY A 239 -1.55 6.33 -2.32
N PRO A 240 -1.14 7.61 -2.39
CA PRO A 240 -0.53 8.20 -3.58
C PRO A 240 0.70 7.44 -4.11
N ALA A 241 1.58 6.93 -3.23
CA ALA A 241 2.77 6.17 -3.65
C ALA A 241 2.41 4.94 -4.50
N ALA A 242 1.35 4.22 -4.13
CA ALA A 242 0.90 3.04 -4.88
C ALA A 242 0.40 3.40 -6.29
N LEU A 243 -0.27 4.56 -6.43
CA LEU A 243 -0.80 5.06 -7.71
C LEU A 243 0.26 5.69 -8.62
N THR A 244 1.46 5.94 -8.10
CA THR A 244 2.57 6.60 -8.80
C THR A 244 3.77 5.67 -8.93
N ASP A 245 4.76 5.79 -8.05
CA ASP A 245 6.01 5.03 -8.13
C ASP A 245 5.79 3.52 -8.03
N GLY A 246 4.80 3.06 -7.24
CA GLY A 246 4.42 1.65 -7.13
C GLY A 246 3.88 1.09 -8.44
N LEU A 247 2.95 1.81 -9.07
CA LEU A 247 2.41 1.44 -10.39
C LEU A 247 3.48 1.47 -11.47
N ASP A 248 4.33 2.50 -11.47
CA ASP A 248 5.40 2.62 -12.47
C ASP A 248 6.43 1.47 -12.33
N ALA A 249 6.75 1.04 -11.11
CA ALA A 249 7.59 -0.13 -10.85
C ALA A 249 6.93 -1.44 -11.34
N LEU A 250 5.63 -1.64 -11.06
CA LEU A 250 4.87 -2.79 -11.57
C LEU A 250 4.91 -2.85 -13.10
N ARG A 251 4.62 -1.72 -13.76
CA ARG A 251 4.62 -1.62 -15.23
C ARG A 251 5.97 -1.98 -15.84
N GLN A 252 7.07 -1.46 -15.26
CA GLN A 252 8.41 -1.77 -15.76
C GLN A 252 8.74 -3.26 -15.64
N ILE A 253 8.39 -3.90 -14.51
CA ILE A 253 8.63 -5.33 -14.29
C ILE A 253 7.79 -6.17 -15.24
N ILE A 254 6.50 -5.88 -15.39
CA ILE A 254 5.56 -6.63 -16.21
C ILE A 254 5.91 -6.49 -17.70
N ALA A 255 6.26 -5.29 -18.16
CA ALA A 255 6.69 -5.05 -19.54
C ALA A 255 7.93 -5.86 -19.91
N ARG A 256 8.97 -5.86 -19.06
CA ARG A 256 10.18 -6.70 -19.27
C ARG A 256 9.83 -8.19 -19.39
N CYS A 257 8.91 -8.68 -18.56
CA CYS A 257 8.48 -10.07 -18.64
C CYS A 257 7.77 -10.36 -19.98
N SER A 258 6.91 -9.45 -20.44
CA SER A 258 6.18 -9.59 -21.71
C SER A 258 7.11 -9.62 -22.92
N GLU A 259 8.13 -8.75 -22.94
CA GLU A 259 9.16 -8.72 -24.02
C GLU A 259 9.97 -10.02 -24.10
N GLN A 260 10.31 -10.62 -22.96
CA GLN A 260 11.06 -11.88 -22.89
C GLN A 260 10.24 -13.13 -23.21
N ARG A 261 8.91 -13.01 -23.32
CA ARG A 261 8.01 -14.11 -23.69
C ARG A 261 7.75 -14.18 -25.21
N ARG A 262 8.07 -13.12 -25.95
CA ARG A 262 8.00 -13.05 -27.41
C ARG A 262 9.25 -13.65 -28.06
#